data_8d4b88484e593a083fdbc9606200067c
#
_entry.id   8d4b88484e593a083fdbc9606200067c
#
_cell.length_a   1.000
_cell.length_b   1.000
_cell.length_c   1.000
_cell.angle_alpha   90.00
_cell.angle_beta   90.00
_cell.angle_gamma   90.00
#
_symmetry.space_group_name_H-M   'P 1'
#
loop_
_entity.id
_entity.type
_entity.pdbx_description
1 polymer ?
#
loop_
_entity_poly.entity_id
_entity_poly.type
_entity_poly.pdbx_seq_one_letter_code
_entity_poly.pdbx_strand_id
1 'polypeptide(L)'
;KKALDFLVANSGNRHNLEVDFFGGEPLMNWEVVKQLVEYGRSLEEPNNKRFRFTITTNGVLLNDEIMDFCNREMSNVVMSLDGRKEVNDYMRPTRNGHGSSYEITVPKFQKFAKSRAGKDYYVRGTFTRNNLDFSEDVKHFADLGFDQMSIEPVVGAEDEPYAIRKEDLPKIMEEYDKLAVEYIKRKKEGRGFNFFHFMIDLNQ
;
A
#
# COMPACT_ATOMS: atom_id res chain seq x y z
N LYS A 1 15.89 -1.30 -17.59
CA LYS A 1 15.57 -1.91 -18.89
C LYS A 1 15.95 -3.39 -18.88
N LYS A 2 17.20 -3.78 -18.60
CA LYS A 2 17.63 -5.20 -18.58
C LYS A 2 16.73 -6.13 -17.75
N ALA A 3 16.17 -5.65 -16.63
CA ALA A 3 15.25 -6.45 -15.81
C ALA A 3 13.90 -6.70 -16.53
N LEU A 4 13.39 -5.72 -17.29
CA LEU A 4 12.18 -5.90 -18.10
C LEU A 4 12.44 -6.84 -19.27
N ASP A 5 13.61 -6.74 -19.93
CA ASP A 5 14.01 -7.66 -20.99
C ASP A 5 14.10 -9.09 -20.46
N PHE A 6 14.71 -9.27 -19.28
CA PHE A 6 14.79 -10.56 -18.61
C PHE A 6 13.42 -11.12 -18.27
N LEU A 7 12.51 -10.29 -17.74
CA LEU A 7 11.14 -10.69 -17.40
C LEU A 7 10.39 -11.18 -18.65
N VAL A 8 10.46 -10.43 -19.75
CA VAL A 8 9.85 -10.84 -21.03
C VAL A 8 10.44 -12.16 -21.52
N ALA A 9 11.77 -12.29 -21.58
CA ALA A 9 12.45 -13.48 -22.10
C ALA A 9 12.15 -14.75 -21.30
N ASN A 10 11.88 -14.62 -19.99
CA ASN A 10 11.64 -15.75 -19.09
C ASN A 10 10.17 -15.97 -18.73
N SER A 11 9.24 -15.19 -19.29
CA SER A 11 7.81 -15.28 -18.99
C SER A 11 7.08 -16.40 -19.72
N GLY A 12 7.71 -17.03 -20.73
CA GLY A 12 7.09 -18.07 -21.54
C GLY A 12 5.77 -17.59 -22.15
N ASN A 13 4.70 -18.34 -22.01
CA ASN A 13 3.37 -18.03 -22.54
C ASN A 13 2.54 -17.09 -21.67
N ARG A 14 3.06 -16.60 -20.55
CA ARG A 14 2.33 -15.64 -19.69
C ARG A 14 2.15 -14.32 -20.42
N HIS A 15 0.90 -13.93 -20.64
CA HIS A 15 0.56 -12.68 -21.32
C HIS A 15 0.71 -11.47 -20.37
N ASN A 16 0.19 -11.59 -19.13
CA ASN A 16 0.27 -10.53 -18.13
C ASN A 16 1.55 -10.63 -17.31
N LEU A 17 2.28 -9.53 -17.20
CA LEU A 17 3.50 -9.39 -16.43
C LEU A 17 3.34 -8.28 -15.41
N GLU A 18 3.72 -8.52 -14.17
CA GLU A 18 3.61 -7.54 -13.08
C GLU A 18 4.98 -6.98 -12.74
N VAL A 19 5.02 -5.66 -12.57
CA VAL A 19 6.22 -4.92 -12.18
C VAL A 19 5.85 -3.94 -11.07
N ASP A 20 6.48 -4.09 -9.92
CA ASP A 20 6.27 -3.20 -8.78
C ASP A 20 7.49 -2.29 -8.58
N PHE A 21 7.25 -0.98 -8.60
CA PHE A 21 8.22 0.03 -8.21
C PHE A 21 8.17 0.17 -6.69
N PHE A 22 9.10 -0.53 -6.03
CA PHE A 22 9.18 -0.66 -4.60
C PHE A 22 10.63 -0.44 -4.11
N GLY A 23 10.78 -0.20 -2.82
CA GLY A 23 12.10 -0.08 -2.18
C GLY A 23 12.66 1.34 -2.18
N GLY A 24 13.14 1.81 -1.02
CA GLY A 24 13.40 3.21 -0.77
C GLY A 24 12.13 4.04 -0.99
N GLU A 25 12.22 5.05 -1.83
CA GLU A 25 11.07 5.84 -2.29
C GLU A 25 11.15 6.02 -3.82
N PRO A 26 10.29 5.37 -4.62
CA PRO A 26 10.36 5.44 -6.08
C PRO A 26 10.23 6.85 -6.64
N LEU A 27 9.46 7.72 -5.97
CA LEU A 27 9.27 9.11 -6.43
C LEU A 27 10.54 9.96 -6.35
N MET A 28 11.56 9.53 -5.60
CA MET A 28 12.87 10.18 -5.62
C MET A 28 13.62 9.97 -6.96
N ASN A 29 13.24 8.94 -7.71
CA ASN A 29 13.83 8.64 -9.02
C ASN A 29 12.74 8.59 -10.10
N TRP A 30 11.84 9.58 -10.05
CA TRP A 30 10.62 9.62 -10.84
C TRP A 30 10.85 9.53 -12.35
N GLU A 31 11.89 10.21 -12.85
CA GLU A 31 12.25 10.17 -14.28
C GLU A 31 12.58 8.75 -14.75
N VAL A 32 13.26 7.96 -13.90
CA VAL A 32 13.58 6.58 -14.23
C VAL A 32 12.31 5.72 -14.21
N VAL A 33 11.39 5.94 -13.28
CA VAL A 33 10.09 5.24 -13.24
C VAL A 33 9.34 5.48 -14.56
N LYS A 34 9.20 6.75 -14.99
CA LYS A 34 8.54 7.08 -16.26
C LYS A 34 9.19 6.39 -17.45
N GLN A 35 10.52 6.46 -17.56
CA GLN A 35 11.27 5.81 -18.64
C GLN A 35 11.15 4.28 -18.65
N LEU A 36 10.99 3.64 -17.48
CA LEU A 36 10.79 2.20 -17.39
C LEU A 36 9.37 1.80 -17.79
N VAL A 37 8.37 2.60 -17.42
CA VAL A 37 6.99 2.40 -17.87
C VAL A 37 6.89 2.52 -19.39
N GLU A 38 7.40 3.60 -19.98
CA GLU A 38 7.43 3.78 -21.44
C GLU A 38 8.15 2.63 -22.15
N TYR A 39 9.30 2.22 -21.61
CA TYR A 39 10.04 1.08 -22.15
C TYR A 39 9.25 -0.22 -22.05
N GLY A 40 8.62 -0.48 -20.93
CA GLY A 40 7.75 -1.67 -20.76
C GLY A 40 6.60 -1.67 -21.77
N ARG A 41 5.92 -0.52 -21.96
CA ARG A 41 4.87 -0.37 -22.97
C ARG A 41 5.38 -0.68 -24.39
N SER A 42 6.61 -0.27 -24.73
CA SER A 42 7.21 -0.57 -26.03
C SER A 42 7.51 -2.05 -26.26
N LEU A 43 7.60 -2.83 -25.20
CA LEU A 43 7.82 -4.30 -25.27
C LEU A 43 6.52 -5.10 -25.43
N GLU A 44 5.35 -4.51 -25.18
CA GLU A 44 4.08 -5.23 -25.10
C GLU A 44 3.68 -5.86 -26.43
N GLU A 45 3.49 -5.06 -27.46
CA GLU A 45 3.03 -5.52 -28.78
C GLU A 45 3.99 -6.52 -29.44
N PRO A 46 5.32 -6.25 -29.53
CA PRO A 46 6.25 -7.16 -30.20
C PRO A 46 6.37 -8.55 -29.54
N ASN A 47 6.06 -8.64 -28.24
CA ASN A 47 6.23 -9.85 -27.44
C ASN A 47 4.89 -10.48 -27.03
N ASN A 48 3.75 -9.95 -27.47
CA ASN A 48 2.42 -10.35 -27.02
C ASN A 48 2.30 -10.37 -25.48
N LYS A 49 2.75 -9.30 -24.84
CA LYS A 49 2.74 -9.12 -23.38
C LYS A 49 1.90 -7.90 -23.00
N ARG A 50 1.49 -7.86 -21.74
CA ARG A 50 0.82 -6.73 -21.10
C ARG A 50 1.42 -6.50 -19.72
N PHE A 51 2.01 -5.34 -19.49
CA PHE A 51 2.55 -4.97 -18.18
C PHE A 51 1.48 -4.35 -17.28
N ARG A 52 1.42 -4.85 -16.07
CA ARG A 52 0.68 -4.26 -14.95
C ARG A 52 1.71 -3.64 -14.01
N PHE A 53 1.78 -2.31 -14.03
CA PHE A 53 2.68 -1.57 -13.15
C PHE A 53 2.00 -1.25 -11.83
N THR A 54 2.71 -1.46 -10.74
CA THR A 54 2.36 -1.03 -9.38
C THR A 54 3.43 -0.08 -8.87
N ILE A 55 3.04 0.90 -8.06
CA ILE A 55 3.97 1.78 -7.36
C ILE A 55 3.61 1.84 -5.89
N THR A 56 4.60 1.68 -5.01
CA THR A 56 4.48 1.84 -3.57
C THR A 56 5.21 3.09 -3.13
N THR A 57 4.51 4.03 -2.48
CA THR A 57 5.09 5.32 -2.10
C THR A 57 4.74 5.73 -0.68
N ASN A 58 5.67 6.45 -0.02
CA ASN A 58 5.41 7.13 1.25
C ASN A 58 4.61 8.44 1.09
N GLY A 59 4.34 8.88 -0.13
CA GLY A 59 3.47 10.00 -0.46
C GLY A 59 4.06 11.40 -0.26
N VAL A 60 5.24 11.55 0.34
CA VAL A 60 5.81 12.89 0.62
C VAL A 60 5.99 13.71 -0.65
N LEU A 61 6.48 13.09 -1.72
CA LEU A 61 6.73 13.73 -3.02
C LEU A 61 5.53 13.72 -3.97
N LEU A 62 4.40 13.13 -3.59
CA LEU A 62 3.19 13.14 -4.42
C LEU A 62 2.74 14.57 -4.74
N ASN A 63 2.43 14.79 -6.01
CA ASN A 63 1.81 15.99 -6.56
C ASN A 63 0.83 15.60 -7.66
N ASP A 64 0.13 16.58 -8.24
CA ASP A 64 -0.92 16.33 -9.23
C ASP A 64 -0.39 15.70 -10.51
N GLU A 65 0.77 16.09 -11.01
CA GLU A 65 1.41 15.51 -12.20
C GLU A 65 1.69 14.01 -12.01
N ILE A 66 2.26 13.64 -10.84
CA ILE A 66 2.54 12.24 -10.49
C ILE A 66 1.25 11.43 -10.37
N MET A 67 0.23 11.99 -9.70
CA MET A 67 -1.08 11.33 -9.56
C MET A 67 -1.72 11.08 -10.94
N ASP A 68 -1.68 12.06 -11.84
CA ASP A 68 -2.22 11.94 -13.20
C ASP A 68 -1.48 10.88 -14.01
N PHE A 69 -0.15 10.85 -13.94
CA PHE A 69 0.63 9.80 -14.59
C PHE A 69 0.28 8.41 -14.02
N CYS A 70 0.24 8.26 -12.70
CA CYS A 70 -0.14 7.00 -12.06
C CYS A 70 -1.56 6.58 -12.42
N ASN A 71 -2.48 7.53 -12.54
CA ASN A 71 -3.86 7.24 -12.96
C ASN A 71 -3.95 6.75 -14.41
N ARG A 72 -3.02 7.14 -15.29
CA ARG A 72 -2.96 6.60 -16.66
C ARG A 72 -2.26 5.24 -16.71
N GLU A 73 -1.11 5.12 -16.08
CA GLU A 73 -0.15 4.04 -16.33
C GLU A 73 -0.16 2.92 -15.29
N MET A 74 -0.45 3.23 -14.00
CA MET A 74 -0.36 2.25 -12.93
C MET A 74 -1.68 1.49 -12.78
N SER A 75 -1.59 0.17 -12.82
CA SER A 75 -2.72 -0.72 -12.53
C SER A 75 -3.11 -0.63 -11.06
N ASN A 76 -2.12 -0.54 -10.17
CA ASN A 76 -2.32 -0.41 -8.75
C ASN A 76 -1.38 0.64 -8.14
N VAL A 77 -1.79 1.25 -7.03
CA VAL A 77 -1.00 2.19 -6.24
C VAL A 77 -1.09 1.80 -4.77
N VAL A 78 0.05 1.66 -4.12
CA VAL A 78 0.13 1.39 -2.68
C VAL A 78 0.63 2.65 -1.95
N MET A 79 -0.20 3.16 -1.06
CA MET A 79 0.06 4.34 -0.25
C MET A 79 0.45 3.91 1.17
N SER A 80 1.69 4.18 1.56
CA SER A 80 2.22 3.73 2.86
C SER A 80 1.76 4.65 3.99
N LEU A 81 0.93 4.11 4.89
CA LEU A 81 0.42 4.79 6.09
C LEU A 81 0.26 3.74 7.20
N ASP A 82 0.87 3.96 8.36
CA ASP A 82 0.91 2.92 9.40
C ASP A 82 -0.25 2.99 10.40
N GLY A 83 -1.05 4.06 10.39
CA GLY A 83 -2.18 4.18 11.30
C GLY A 83 -2.59 5.60 11.60
N ARG A 84 -3.12 5.81 12.81
CA ARG A 84 -3.42 7.12 13.39
C ARG A 84 -2.16 8.00 13.40
N LYS A 85 -2.35 9.29 13.55
CA LYS A 85 -1.26 10.27 13.44
C LYS A 85 -0.05 9.93 14.32
N GLU A 86 -0.28 9.65 15.58
CA GLU A 86 0.77 9.31 16.54
C GLU A 86 1.53 8.03 16.17
N VAL A 87 0.83 7.02 15.68
CA VAL A 87 1.43 5.76 15.20
C VAL A 87 2.28 6.02 13.97
N ASN A 88 1.70 6.69 12.97
CA ASN A 88 2.40 6.97 11.73
C ASN A 88 3.63 7.87 11.94
N ASP A 89 3.51 8.94 12.70
CA ASP A 89 4.61 9.88 12.92
C ASP A 89 5.75 9.26 13.73
N TYR A 90 5.43 8.31 14.63
CA TYR A 90 6.44 7.55 15.39
C TYR A 90 7.24 6.61 14.48
N MET A 91 6.56 5.85 13.60
CA MET A 91 7.20 4.85 12.74
C MET A 91 7.79 5.46 11.47
N ARG A 92 7.23 6.58 11.00
CA ARG A 92 7.64 7.31 9.79
C ARG A 92 7.97 8.77 10.12
N PRO A 93 8.96 9.03 10.98
CA PRO A 93 9.32 10.41 11.32
C PRO A 93 9.78 11.17 10.06
N THR A 94 9.55 12.47 10.04
CA THR A 94 10.14 13.33 9.01
C THR A 94 11.67 13.33 9.13
N ARG A 95 12.37 13.46 8.00
CA ARG A 95 13.84 13.39 7.95
C ARG A 95 14.53 14.38 8.92
N ASN A 96 13.92 15.53 9.18
CA ASN A 96 14.46 16.55 10.05
C ASN A 96 13.96 16.43 11.50
N GLY A 97 13.13 15.43 11.81
CA GLY A 97 12.50 15.25 13.12
C GLY A 97 11.49 16.35 13.49
N HIS A 98 11.12 17.21 12.54
CA HIS A 98 10.14 18.28 12.75
C HIS A 98 8.91 18.11 11.89
N GLY A 99 7.74 18.38 12.48
CA GLY A 99 6.45 18.25 11.81
C GLY A 99 5.95 16.81 11.74
N SER A 100 4.85 16.62 11.04
CA SER A 100 4.10 15.36 10.96
C SER A 100 4.13 14.83 9.53
N SER A 101 4.66 13.63 9.34
CA SER A 101 4.57 12.92 8.06
C SER A 101 3.13 12.58 7.71
N TYR A 102 2.32 12.26 8.71
CA TYR A 102 0.89 12.03 8.58
C TYR A 102 0.17 13.26 8.00
N GLU A 103 0.39 14.45 8.56
CA GLU A 103 -0.24 15.69 8.08
C GLU A 103 0.17 16.07 6.65
N ILE A 104 1.39 15.68 6.24
CA ILE A 104 1.88 15.89 4.88
C ILE A 104 1.20 14.92 3.90
N THR A 105 1.04 13.66 4.27
CA THR A 105 0.71 12.58 3.32
C THR A 105 -0.78 12.28 3.24
N VAL A 106 -1.52 12.31 4.35
CA VAL A 106 -2.94 11.93 4.38
C VAL A 106 -3.80 12.76 3.42
N PRO A 107 -3.71 14.10 3.37
CA PRO A 107 -4.50 14.87 2.41
C PRO A 107 -4.21 14.50 0.95
N LYS A 108 -2.95 14.19 0.64
CA LYS A 108 -2.52 13.73 -0.69
C LYS A 108 -3.08 12.35 -1.02
N PHE A 109 -3.04 11.41 -0.05
CA PHE A 109 -3.57 10.07 -0.20
C PHE A 109 -5.09 10.08 -0.40
N GLN A 110 -5.82 10.90 0.35
CA GLN A 110 -7.27 11.08 0.17
C GLN A 110 -7.60 11.61 -1.23
N LYS A 111 -6.84 12.62 -1.69
CA LYS A 111 -6.99 13.16 -3.05
C LYS A 111 -6.71 12.08 -4.09
N PHE A 112 -5.60 11.34 -3.92
CA PHE A 112 -5.19 10.30 -4.86
C PHE A 112 -6.20 9.16 -4.92
N ALA A 113 -6.63 8.60 -3.78
CA ALA A 113 -7.63 7.54 -3.73
C ALA A 113 -8.91 7.91 -4.48
N LYS A 114 -9.43 9.13 -4.25
CA LYS A 114 -10.61 9.67 -4.97
C LYS A 114 -10.36 9.77 -6.48
N SER A 115 -9.15 10.15 -6.90
CA SER A 115 -8.81 10.32 -8.32
C SER A 115 -8.61 9.01 -9.07
N ARG A 116 -8.48 7.88 -8.36
CA ARG A 116 -8.33 6.55 -8.99
C ARG A 116 -9.57 6.10 -9.78
N ALA A 117 -10.75 6.65 -9.50
CA ALA A 117 -11.97 6.44 -10.27
C ALA A 117 -12.28 4.95 -10.56
N GLY A 118 -12.16 4.08 -9.55
CA GLY A 118 -12.39 2.64 -9.64
C GLY A 118 -11.17 1.79 -10.06
N LYS A 119 -10.00 2.40 -10.26
CA LYS A 119 -8.75 1.65 -10.40
C LYS A 119 -8.22 1.24 -9.03
N ASP A 120 -7.47 0.15 -8.99
CA ASP A 120 -6.94 -0.41 -7.76
C ASP A 120 -6.00 0.56 -7.03
N TYR A 121 -6.15 0.61 -5.72
CA TYR A 121 -5.21 1.21 -4.78
C TYR A 121 -5.28 0.47 -3.45
N TYR A 122 -4.24 0.60 -2.64
CA TYR A 122 -4.25 0.19 -1.24
C TYR A 122 -3.61 1.27 -0.36
N VAL A 123 -4.22 1.52 0.80
CA VAL A 123 -3.51 2.10 1.94
C VAL A 123 -2.91 0.93 2.71
N ARG A 124 -1.59 0.89 2.80
CA ARG A 124 -0.86 -0.20 3.43
C ARG A 124 -0.03 0.30 4.60
N GLY A 125 -0.30 -0.27 5.77
CA GLY A 125 0.41 0.01 7.01
C GLY A 125 1.14 -1.20 7.55
N THR A 126 1.92 -0.95 8.61
CA THR A 126 2.59 -1.99 9.39
C THR A 126 2.26 -1.76 10.85
N PHE A 127 1.73 -2.77 11.54
CA PHE A 127 1.60 -2.70 12.98
C PHE A 127 2.79 -3.35 13.68
N THR A 128 3.11 -2.83 14.84
CA THR A 128 4.26 -3.22 15.65
C THR A 128 3.80 -3.51 17.07
N ARG A 129 4.71 -3.90 17.94
CA ARG A 129 4.44 -4.01 19.39
C ARG A 129 3.96 -2.69 20.01
N ASN A 130 4.26 -1.56 19.38
CA ASN A 130 3.88 -0.23 19.89
C ASN A 130 2.41 0.14 19.59
N ASN A 131 1.76 -0.53 18.65
CA ASN A 131 0.36 -0.33 18.26
C ASN A 131 -0.36 -1.66 18.05
N LEU A 132 -0.32 -2.53 19.06
CA LEU A 132 -1.06 -3.81 19.02
C LEU A 132 -2.58 -3.62 18.91
N ASP A 133 -3.09 -2.42 19.19
CA ASP A 133 -4.48 -2.01 18.96
C ASP A 133 -4.75 -1.59 17.49
N PHE A 134 -4.08 -2.23 16.54
CA PHE A 134 -4.13 -1.91 15.11
C PHE A 134 -5.55 -1.92 14.50
N SER A 135 -6.52 -2.55 15.15
CA SER A 135 -7.93 -2.45 14.74
C SER A 135 -8.43 -1.01 14.74
N GLU A 136 -7.92 -0.16 15.66
CA GLU A 136 -8.23 1.27 15.69
C GLU A 136 -7.60 2.02 14.51
N ASP A 137 -6.41 1.59 14.06
CA ASP A 137 -5.75 2.15 12.89
C ASP A 137 -6.51 1.82 11.60
N VAL A 138 -7.01 0.59 11.46
CA VAL A 138 -7.89 0.20 10.32
C VAL A 138 -9.20 0.99 10.33
N LYS A 139 -9.84 1.14 11.50
CA LYS A 139 -11.04 1.96 11.64
C LYS A 139 -10.78 3.40 11.24
N HIS A 140 -9.64 3.94 11.66
CA HIS A 140 -9.21 5.27 11.29
C HIS A 140 -9.05 5.45 9.78
N PHE A 141 -8.46 4.50 9.07
CA PHE A 141 -8.37 4.54 7.61
C PHE A 141 -9.76 4.59 6.96
N ALA A 142 -10.68 3.75 7.44
CA ALA A 142 -12.05 3.75 6.94
C ALA A 142 -12.76 5.09 7.21
N ASP A 143 -12.52 5.72 8.36
CA ASP A 143 -13.09 7.04 8.72
C ASP A 143 -12.48 8.18 7.89
N LEU A 144 -11.23 8.03 7.41
CA LEU A 144 -10.61 8.92 6.43
C LEU A 144 -11.19 8.77 5.01
N GLY A 145 -12.04 7.75 4.80
CA GLY A 145 -12.68 7.47 3.51
C GLY A 145 -11.89 6.56 2.59
N PHE A 146 -10.91 5.83 3.11
CA PHE A 146 -10.27 4.76 2.35
C PHE A 146 -11.12 3.48 2.42
N ASP A 147 -11.24 2.79 1.29
CA ASP A 147 -12.03 1.57 1.15
C ASP A 147 -11.20 0.33 0.74
N GLN A 148 -9.91 0.52 0.47
CA GLN A 148 -8.95 -0.56 0.17
C GLN A 148 -7.75 -0.44 1.10
N MET A 149 -7.59 -1.39 2.01
CA MET A 149 -6.55 -1.28 3.03
C MET A 149 -5.97 -2.62 3.48
N SER A 150 -4.73 -2.55 3.95
CA SER A 150 -3.99 -3.65 4.56
C SER A 150 -3.13 -3.13 5.70
N ILE A 151 -3.06 -3.85 6.80
CA ILE A 151 -2.07 -3.61 7.86
C ILE A 151 -1.39 -4.95 8.17
N GLU A 152 -0.07 -4.99 7.95
CA GLU A 152 0.73 -6.19 8.12
C GLU A 152 1.49 -6.17 9.45
N PRO A 153 1.72 -7.33 10.09
CA PRO A 153 2.62 -7.38 11.23
C PRO A 153 4.05 -7.05 10.81
N VAL A 154 4.75 -6.30 11.64
CA VAL A 154 6.19 -6.05 11.42
C VAL A 154 6.98 -7.36 11.49
N VAL A 155 7.92 -7.53 10.57
CA VAL A 155 8.93 -8.59 10.61
C VAL A 155 10.27 -7.94 10.94
N GLY A 156 10.88 -8.34 12.04
CA GLY A 156 12.14 -7.80 12.54
C GLY A 156 12.87 -8.80 13.43
N ALA A 157 14.09 -8.47 13.83
CA ALA A 157 14.85 -9.27 14.80
C ALA A 157 14.15 -9.19 16.18
N GLU A 158 14.21 -10.29 16.94
CA GLU A 158 13.50 -10.40 18.23
C GLU A 158 13.94 -9.38 19.30
N ASP A 159 15.15 -8.86 19.19
CA ASP A 159 15.73 -7.86 20.09
C ASP A 159 15.32 -6.42 19.78
N GLU A 160 14.73 -6.19 18.61
CA GLU A 160 14.22 -4.87 18.25
C GLU A 160 13.04 -4.46 19.14
N PRO A 161 13.00 -3.21 19.62
CA PRO A 161 11.97 -2.76 20.57
C PRO A 161 10.55 -2.75 20.00
N TYR A 162 10.40 -2.69 18.69
CA TYR A 162 9.12 -2.71 17.98
C TYR A 162 8.69 -4.12 17.53
N ALA A 163 9.57 -5.13 17.68
CA ALA A 163 9.30 -6.48 17.21
C ALA A 163 8.13 -7.13 17.98
N ILE A 164 7.24 -7.77 17.24
CA ILE A 164 6.16 -8.58 17.80
C ILE A 164 6.75 -9.83 18.42
N ARG A 165 6.33 -10.16 19.62
CA ARG A 165 6.80 -11.30 20.39
C ARG A 165 5.67 -12.30 20.63
N LYS A 166 6.04 -13.49 21.05
CA LYS A 166 5.09 -14.58 21.30
C LYS A 166 4.01 -14.22 22.34
N GLU A 167 4.37 -13.45 23.36
CA GLU A 167 3.42 -12.96 24.37
C GLU A 167 2.40 -11.95 23.83
N ASP A 168 2.64 -11.32 22.68
CA ASP A 168 1.73 -10.36 22.07
C ASP A 168 0.63 -11.04 21.24
N LEU A 169 0.79 -12.33 20.87
CA LEU A 169 -0.14 -13.06 19.99
C LEU A 169 -1.58 -13.09 20.52
N PRO A 170 -1.86 -13.32 21.82
CA PRO A 170 -3.24 -13.28 22.30
C PRO A 170 -3.92 -11.93 22.07
N LYS A 171 -3.17 -10.82 22.25
CA LYS A 171 -3.67 -9.48 21.99
C LYS A 171 -3.94 -9.24 20.50
N ILE A 172 -3.05 -9.70 19.64
CA ILE A 172 -3.22 -9.61 18.19
C ILE A 172 -4.49 -10.36 17.74
N MET A 173 -4.72 -11.57 18.26
CA MET A 173 -5.93 -12.35 17.97
C MET A 173 -7.20 -11.60 18.40
N GLU A 174 -7.20 -11.05 19.63
CA GLU A 174 -8.32 -10.23 20.12
C GLU A 174 -8.58 -9.01 19.20
N GLU A 175 -7.56 -8.37 18.68
CA GLU A 175 -7.71 -7.23 17.78
C GLU A 175 -8.25 -7.63 16.40
N TYR A 176 -7.88 -8.79 15.86
CA TYR A 176 -8.52 -9.33 14.66
C TYR A 176 -10.01 -9.62 14.88
N ASP A 177 -10.39 -10.16 16.04
CA ASP A 177 -11.79 -10.41 16.39
C ASP A 177 -12.58 -9.09 16.47
N LYS A 178 -12.04 -8.07 17.13
CA LYS A 178 -12.65 -6.73 17.18
C LYS A 178 -12.81 -6.13 15.78
N LEU A 179 -11.77 -6.25 14.96
CA LEU A 179 -11.81 -5.75 13.58
C LEU A 179 -12.87 -6.49 12.75
N ALA A 180 -13.00 -7.81 12.90
CA ALA A 180 -14.01 -8.60 12.21
C ALA A 180 -15.43 -8.15 12.56
N VAL A 181 -15.70 -7.87 13.84
CA VAL A 181 -17.01 -7.36 14.31
C VAL A 181 -17.31 -5.99 13.65
N GLU A 182 -16.35 -5.06 13.67
CA GLU A 182 -16.53 -3.73 13.07
C GLU A 182 -16.65 -3.80 11.55
N TYR A 183 -15.89 -4.66 10.89
CA TYR A 183 -15.96 -4.93 9.46
C TYR A 183 -17.38 -5.37 9.03
N ILE A 184 -17.94 -6.37 9.73
CA ILE A 184 -19.29 -6.87 9.47
C ILE A 184 -20.34 -5.78 9.72
N LYS A 185 -20.20 -5.04 10.81
CA LYS A 185 -21.10 -3.92 11.16
C LYS A 185 -21.12 -2.88 10.06
N ARG A 186 -19.96 -2.35 9.67
CA ARG A 186 -19.86 -1.33 8.61
C ARG A 186 -20.38 -1.83 7.27
N LYS A 187 -20.13 -3.09 6.94
CA LYS A 187 -20.66 -3.70 5.71
C LYS A 187 -22.19 -3.74 5.70
N LYS A 188 -22.81 -4.09 6.82
CA LYS A 188 -24.29 -4.06 6.96
C LYS A 188 -24.88 -2.65 6.88
N GLU A 189 -24.14 -1.65 7.31
CA GLU A 189 -24.53 -0.23 7.27
C GLU A 189 -24.26 0.44 5.90
N GLY A 190 -23.76 -0.28 4.90
CA GLY A 190 -23.42 0.28 3.58
C GLY A 190 -22.13 1.14 3.58
N ARG A 191 -21.32 1.08 4.64
CA ARG A 191 -20.03 1.77 4.80
C ARG A 191 -18.86 0.78 4.82
N GLY A 192 -19.01 -0.31 4.07
CA GLY A 192 -18.01 -1.38 4.01
C GLY A 192 -16.71 -0.91 3.38
N PHE A 193 -15.62 -1.57 3.74
CA PHE A 193 -14.30 -1.44 3.14
C PHE A 193 -13.73 -2.83 2.85
N ASN A 194 -12.70 -2.92 2.04
CA ASN A 194 -11.94 -4.14 1.82
C ASN A 194 -10.70 -4.13 2.70
N PHE A 195 -10.61 -5.13 3.56
CA PHE A 195 -9.41 -5.39 4.35
C PHE A 195 -8.74 -6.65 3.80
N PHE A 196 -7.51 -6.53 3.35
CA PHE A 196 -6.82 -7.57 2.58
C PHE A 196 -6.85 -8.95 3.25
N HIS A 197 -6.61 -9.01 4.58
CA HIS A 197 -6.61 -10.27 5.33
C HIS A 197 -7.99 -10.94 5.42
N PHE A 198 -9.09 -10.22 5.16
CA PHE A 198 -10.44 -10.77 5.18
C PHE A 198 -10.98 -11.11 3.78
N MET A 199 -10.17 -10.90 2.73
CA MET A 199 -10.53 -11.19 1.34
C MET A 199 -10.04 -12.58 0.90
N ILE A 200 -10.11 -13.57 1.79
CA ILE A 200 -9.73 -14.94 1.48
C ILE A 200 -10.87 -15.60 0.70
N ASP A 201 -10.56 -16.11 -0.49
CA ASP A 201 -11.49 -16.98 -1.23
C ASP A 201 -11.46 -18.39 -0.61
N LEU A 202 -12.54 -18.74 0.10
CA LEU A 202 -12.68 -20.06 0.73
C LEU A 202 -13.09 -21.16 -0.27
N ASN A 203 -13.27 -20.85 -1.55
CA ASN A 203 -13.65 -21.80 -2.58
C ASN A 203 -12.45 -22.28 -3.42
N GLN A 204 -11.23 -21.97 -3.04
CA GLN A 204 -10.00 -22.47 -3.68
C GLN A 204 -9.46 -23.69 -2.97
#